data_be0f1ea8b962a0a770aa5e2070715133
#
_entry.id   be0f1ea8b962a0a770aa5e2070715133
#
_cell.length_a   1.000
_cell.length_b   1.000
_cell.length_c   1.000
_cell.angle_alpha   90.00
_cell.angle_beta   90.00
_cell.angle_gamma   90.00
#
_symmetry.space_group_name_H-M   'P 1'
#
loop_
_entity.id
_entity.type
_entity.pdbx_description
1 polymer ?
#
loop_
_entity_poly.entity_id
_entity_poly.type
_entity_poly.pdbx_seq_one_letter_code
_entity_poly.pdbx_strand_id
1 'polypeptide(L)' 'MTVYEFMEKMGKHERFYISVAGKDVTNDESVTLHDIKMHYEERPQVLDALEKELINVDAVEWVLDCE' A
#
# COMPACT_ATOMS: atom_id res chain seq x y z
N MET A 1 6.16 -0.45 -12.13
CA MET A 1 6.14 0.49 -10.98
C MET A 1 5.78 -0.27 -9.72
N THR A 2 6.52 -0.06 -8.64
CA THR A 2 6.21 -0.69 -7.36
C THR A 2 5.08 0.05 -6.65
N VAL A 3 4.49 -0.61 -5.65
CA VAL A 3 3.47 0.01 -4.81
C VAL A 3 4.04 1.28 -4.15
N TYR A 4 5.27 1.20 -3.65
CA TYR A 4 5.95 2.35 -3.04
C TYR A 4 6.05 3.54 -4.01
N GLU A 5 6.49 3.28 -5.24
CA GLU A 5 6.64 4.34 -6.24
C GLU A 5 5.32 5.03 -6.55
N PHE A 6 4.24 4.25 -6.63
CA PHE A 6 2.92 4.81 -6.86
C PHE A 6 2.47 5.69 -5.69
N MET A 7 2.62 5.19 -4.47
CA MET A 7 2.23 5.93 -3.27
C MET A 7 3.04 7.22 -3.14
N GLU A 8 4.32 7.17 -3.48
CA GLU A 8 5.19 8.35 -3.44
C GLU A 8 4.74 9.41 -4.45
N LYS A 9 4.32 8.99 -5.64
CA LYS A 9 3.81 9.91 -6.67
C LYS A 9 2.49 10.58 -6.26
N MET A 10 1.63 9.83 -5.55
CA MET A 10 0.34 10.35 -5.11
C MET A 10 0.46 11.27 -3.90
N GLY A 11 1.55 11.17 -3.16
CA GLY A 11 1.78 11.97 -1.97
C GLY A 11 1.76 11.14 -0.69
N LYS A 12 2.65 11.48 0.24
CA LYS A 12 2.86 10.68 1.45
C LYS A 12 1.69 10.67 2.43
N HIS A 13 0.71 11.53 2.25
CA HIS A 13 -0.46 11.61 3.13
C HIS A 13 -1.73 11.05 2.48
N GLU A 14 -1.65 10.53 1.26
CA GLU A 14 -2.77 9.87 0.61
C GLU A 14 -2.98 8.48 1.21
N ARG A 15 -4.22 8.10 1.40
CA ARG A 15 -4.57 6.85 2.07
C ARG A 15 -4.95 5.76 1.07
N PHE A 16 -4.42 4.57 1.29
CA PHE A 16 -4.66 3.42 0.41
C PHE A 16 -4.85 2.15 1.22
N TYR A 17 -5.60 1.22 0.63
CA TYR A 17 -5.60 -0.18 1.05
C TYR A 17 -4.64 -0.91 0.13
N ILE A 18 -4.01 -1.97 0.62
CA ILE A 18 -3.07 -2.76 -0.17
C ILE A 18 -3.51 -4.22 -0.16
N SER A 19 -3.59 -4.81 -1.34
CA SER A 19 -3.96 -6.22 -1.52
C SER A 19 -2.81 -6.94 -2.22
N VAL A 20 -2.37 -8.05 -1.64
CA VAL A 20 -1.33 -8.89 -2.21
C VAL A 20 -1.95 -10.21 -2.62
N ALA A 21 -1.90 -10.51 -3.93
CA ALA A 21 -2.48 -11.73 -4.50
C ALA A 21 -3.96 -11.92 -4.07
N GLY A 22 -4.71 -10.81 -4.07
CA GLY A 22 -6.12 -10.82 -3.71
C GLY A 22 -6.42 -10.80 -2.22
N LYS A 23 -5.39 -10.68 -1.38
CA LYS A 23 -5.54 -10.70 0.07
C LYS A 23 -5.20 -9.34 0.66
N ASP A 24 -6.13 -8.74 1.38
CA ASP A 24 -5.91 -7.45 2.03
C ASP A 24 -4.89 -7.57 3.15
N VAL A 25 -3.74 -6.92 3.00
CA VAL A 25 -2.69 -6.91 4.02
C VAL A 25 -2.78 -5.70 4.94
N THR A 26 -3.71 -4.77 4.67
CA THR A 26 -3.94 -3.60 5.51
C THR A 26 -5.01 -3.83 6.56
N ASN A 27 -5.65 -5.00 6.57
CA ASN A 27 -6.66 -5.40 7.57
C ASN A 27 -7.81 -4.39 7.68
N ASP A 28 -8.36 -3.98 6.54
CA ASP A 28 -9.47 -3.02 6.44
C ASP A 28 -9.15 -1.64 7.01
N GLU A 29 -7.87 -1.34 7.21
CA GLU A 29 -7.41 -0.06 7.72
C GLU A 29 -6.49 0.60 6.69
N SER A 30 -6.93 1.71 6.10
CA SER A 30 -6.12 2.39 5.09
C SER A 30 -4.83 2.94 5.71
N VAL A 31 -3.79 2.99 4.91
CA VAL A 31 -2.47 3.46 5.34
C VAL A 31 -1.99 4.59 4.46
N THR A 32 -1.16 5.45 5.03
CA THR A 32 -0.43 6.45 4.27
C THR A 32 1.04 6.05 4.24
N LEU A 33 1.78 6.57 3.28
CA LEU A 33 3.22 6.34 3.23
C LEU A 33 3.90 6.91 4.47
N HIS A 34 3.39 8.04 4.97
CA HIS A 34 3.88 8.66 6.19
C HIS A 34 3.72 7.73 7.41
N ASP A 35 2.53 7.12 7.56
CA ASP A 35 2.25 6.18 8.65
C ASP A 35 3.18 4.98 8.59
N ILE A 36 3.41 4.45 7.40
CA ILE A 36 4.28 3.28 7.22
C ILE A 36 5.70 3.62 7.65
N LYS A 37 6.20 4.81 7.28
CA LYS A 37 7.54 5.25 7.65
C LYS A 37 7.69 5.44 9.15
N MET A 38 6.63 5.87 9.83
CA MET A 38 6.65 6.10 11.28
C MET A 38 6.47 4.83 12.11
N HIS A 39 5.73 3.86 11.58
CA HIS A 39 5.35 2.66 12.32
C HIS A 39 5.68 1.37 11.56
N TYR A 40 6.77 1.35 10.83
CA TYR A 40 7.13 0.22 9.98
C TYR A 40 7.27 -1.11 10.71
N GLU A 41 7.69 -1.08 11.97
CA GLU A 41 7.89 -2.29 12.76
C GLU A 41 6.58 -3.02 13.08
N GLU A 42 5.47 -2.30 13.07
CA GLU A 42 4.17 -2.85 13.41
C GLU A 42 3.46 -3.51 12.21
N ARG A 43 3.96 -3.26 10.99
CA ARG A 43 3.29 -3.73 9.77
C ARG A 43 4.26 -4.32 8.75
N PRO A 44 4.92 -5.44 9.09
CA PRO A 44 5.92 -6.04 8.18
C PRO A 44 5.33 -6.51 6.85
N GLN A 45 4.07 -6.93 6.84
CA GLN A 45 3.42 -7.38 5.60
C GLN A 45 3.17 -6.21 4.64
N VAL A 46 2.85 -5.05 5.18
CA VAL A 46 2.64 -3.84 4.38
C VAL A 46 3.98 -3.37 3.82
N LEU A 47 5.03 -3.38 4.63
CA LEU A 47 6.37 -3.04 4.17
C LEU A 47 6.83 -3.93 3.02
N ASP A 48 6.60 -5.23 3.15
CA ASP A 48 6.95 -6.19 2.12
C ASP A 48 6.19 -5.90 0.83
N ALA A 49 4.91 -5.56 0.95
CA ALA A 49 4.06 -5.24 -0.20
C ALA A 49 4.53 -3.99 -0.95
N LEU A 50 5.15 -3.04 -0.28
CA LEU A 50 5.63 -1.82 -0.92
C LEU A 50 6.67 -2.08 -2.01
N GLU A 51 7.43 -3.15 -1.88
CA GLU A 51 8.47 -3.53 -2.84
C GLU A 51 7.93 -4.34 -4.01
N LYS A 52 6.66 -4.75 -3.96
CA LYS A 52 6.06 -5.56 -4.99
C LYS A 52 5.59 -4.72 -6.17
N GLU A 53 5.52 -5.35 -7.34
CA GLU A 53 5.07 -4.70 -8.55
C GLU A 53 3.57 -4.42 -8.48
N LEU A 54 3.19 -3.19 -8.75
CA LEU A 54 1.78 -2.78 -8.79
C LEU A 54 1.13 -3.37 -10.03
N ILE A 55 0.02 -4.09 -9.84
CA ILE A 55 -0.71 -4.72 -10.94
C ILE A 55 -1.92 -3.88 -11.34
N ASN A 56 -2.67 -3.39 -10.36
CA ASN A 56 -3.90 -2.69 -10.61
C ASN A 56 -4.19 -1.66 -9.51
N VAL A 57 -4.89 -0.60 -9.87
CA VAL A 57 -5.34 0.43 -8.93
C VAL A 57 -6.84 0.56 -9.06
N ASP A 58 -7.56 0.31 -7.96
CA ASP A 58 -8.98 0.59 -7.87
C ASP A 58 -9.15 2.00 -7.34
N ALA A 59 -9.44 2.94 -8.23
CA ALA A 59 -9.55 4.36 -7.87
C ALA A 59 -10.83 4.71 -7.12
N VAL A 60 -11.80 3.81 -7.05
CA VAL A 60 -13.05 4.06 -6.32
C VAL A 60 -12.81 3.86 -4.82
N GLU A 61 -12.17 2.77 -4.46
CA GLU A 61 -11.88 2.44 -3.06
C GLU A 61 -10.42 2.66 -2.67
N TRP A 62 -9.60 3.06 -3.63
CA TRP A 62 -8.16 3.27 -3.47
C TRP A 62 -7.46 2.02 -2.93
N VAL A 63 -7.71 0.91 -3.61
CA VAL A 63 -7.05 -0.36 -3.32
C VAL A 63 -5.91 -0.55 -4.33
N LEU A 64 -4.72 -0.80 -3.84
CA LEU A 64 -3.54 -1.08 -4.66
C LEU A 64 -3.33 -2.59 -4.67
N ASP A 65 -3.51 -3.21 -5.83
CA ASP A 65 -3.31 -4.64 -5.99
C ASP A 65 -1.90 -4.94 -6.46
N CYS A 66 -1.23 -5.87 -5.80
CA CYS A 66 0.10 -6.34 -6.18
C CYS A 66 0.19 -7.86 -5.97
N GLU A 67 1.26 -8.42 -6.40
CA GLU A 67 1.48 -9.86 -6.33
C GLU A 67 2.22 -10.30 -5.07
#